data_5f4f683f2fdc7f71370b4475ecbea487
#
_entry.id   5f4f683f2fdc7f71370b4475ecbea487
#
_cell.length_a   1.000
_cell.length_b   1.000
_cell.length_c   1.000
_cell.angle_alpha   90.00
_cell.angle_beta   90.00
_cell.angle_gamma   90.00
#
_symmetry.space_group_name_H-M   'P 1'
#
loop_
_entity.id
_entity.type
_entity.pdbx_description
1 polymer ?
#
loop_
_entity_poly.entity_id
_entity_poly.type
_entity_poly.pdbx_seq_one_letter_code
_entity_poly.pdbx_strand_id
1 'polypeptide(L)' 'MDLGQFKNKIKELEANAMIFDILKDYQKSFDLYKQAVNQINIFIKSKKNLSCK' A
#
# COMPACT_ATOMS: atom_id res chain seq x y z
N MET A 1 8.87 -10.37 -7.09
CA MET A 1 8.68 -9.65 -5.83
C MET A 1 8.30 -10.62 -4.72
N ASP A 2 9.01 -10.55 -3.64
CA ASP A 2 8.76 -11.42 -2.51
C ASP A 2 7.56 -10.93 -1.70
N LEU A 3 6.69 -11.86 -1.32
CA LEU A 3 5.50 -11.53 -0.54
C LEU A 3 5.86 -10.87 0.79
N GLY A 4 6.94 -11.34 1.41
CA GLY A 4 7.37 -10.73 2.67
C GLY A 4 7.75 -9.28 2.52
N GLN A 5 8.48 -8.96 1.45
CA GLN A 5 8.85 -7.57 1.17
C GLN A 5 7.62 -6.72 0.88
N PHE A 6 6.67 -7.29 0.15
CA PHE A 6 5.44 -6.57 -0.15
C PHE A 6 4.67 -6.24 1.12
N LYS A 7 4.53 -7.22 2.01
CA LYS A 7 3.84 -7.00 3.27
C LYS A 7 4.54 -5.95 4.11
N ASN A 8 5.87 -5.99 4.16
CA ASN A 8 6.62 -5.01 4.93
C ASN A 8 6.42 -3.60 4.39
N LYS A 9 6.41 -3.45 3.08
CA LYS A 9 6.18 -2.15 2.47
C LYS A 9 4.81 -1.61 2.82
N ILE A 10 3.79 -2.45 2.75
CA ILE A 10 2.43 -2.03 3.08
C ILE A 10 2.33 -1.64 4.54
N LYS A 11 2.93 -2.41 5.43
CA LYS A 11 2.94 -2.08 6.85
C LYS A 11 3.61 -0.74 7.11
N GLU A 12 4.71 -0.48 6.41
CA GLU A 12 5.42 0.78 6.56
C GLU A 12 4.55 1.96 6.14
N LEU A 13 3.88 1.82 5.00
CA LEU A 13 3.00 2.87 4.52
C LEU A 13 1.85 3.11 5.50
N GLU A 14 1.27 2.04 6.02
CA GLU A 14 0.18 2.17 6.98
C GLU A 14 0.64 2.84 8.27
N ALA A 15 1.81 2.46 8.76
CA ALA A 15 2.34 3.05 9.98
C ALA A 15 2.58 4.54 9.79
N ASN A 16 3.17 4.93 8.67
CA ASN A 16 3.41 6.33 8.38
C ASN A 16 2.10 7.10 8.26
N ALA A 17 1.12 6.50 7.60
CA ALA A 17 -0.18 7.14 7.45
C ALA A 17 -0.84 7.36 8.81
N MET A 18 -0.69 6.40 9.71
CA MET A 18 -1.25 6.54 11.04
C MET A 18 -0.60 7.68 11.80
N ILE A 19 0.72 7.85 11.65
CA ILE A 19 1.42 8.94 12.30
C ILE A 19 0.86 10.28 11.84
N PHE A 20 0.68 10.45 10.54
CA PHE A 20 0.13 11.69 10.00
C PHE A 20 -1.32 11.89 10.43
N ASP A 21 -2.06 10.79 10.59
CA ASP A 21 -3.43 10.88 11.08
C ASP A 21 -3.46 11.45 12.49
N ILE A 22 -2.56 10.97 13.34
CA ILE A 22 -2.44 11.46 14.72
C ILE A 22 -2.07 12.94 14.73
N LEU A 23 -1.19 13.36 13.82
CA LEU A 23 -0.79 14.74 13.68
C LEU A 23 -1.85 15.60 13.01
N LYS A 24 -2.95 14.98 12.58
CA LYS A 24 -4.05 15.64 11.88
C LYS A 24 -3.64 16.19 10.52
N ASP A 25 -2.61 15.60 9.93
CA ASP A 25 -2.19 15.92 8.59
C ASP A 25 -2.86 14.94 7.63
N TYR A 26 -4.17 15.10 7.47
CA TYR A 26 -4.98 14.12 6.77
C TYR A 26 -4.62 14.00 5.30
N GLN A 27 -4.15 15.06 4.70
CA GLN A 27 -3.80 15.02 3.30
C GLN A 27 -2.64 14.07 3.04
N LYS A 28 -1.60 14.15 3.86
CA LYS A 28 -0.47 13.23 3.74
C LYS A 28 -0.86 11.82 4.12
N SER A 29 -1.68 11.68 5.15
CA SER A 29 -2.17 10.37 5.55
C SER A 29 -2.94 9.73 4.41
N PHE A 30 -3.81 10.50 3.77
CA PHE A 30 -4.59 10.01 2.64
C PHE A 30 -3.70 9.59 1.49
N ASP A 31 -2.68 10.38 1.19
CA ASP A 31 -1.74 10.04 0.12
C ASP A 31 -1.05 8.72 0.38
N LEU A 32 -0.63 8.50 1.62
CA LEU A 32 0.04 7.26 1.98
C LEU A 32 -0.90 6.06 1.85
N TYR A 33 -2.14 6.22 2.28
CA TYR A 33 -3.13 5.16 2.11
C TYR A 33 -3.39 4.87 0.64
N LYS A 34 -3.44 5.91 -0.18
CA LYS A 34 -3.61 5.73 -1.62
C LYS A 34 -2.45 4.95 -2.21
N GLN A 35 -1.24 5.24 -1.78
CA GLN A 35 -0.07 4.52 -2.26
C GLN A 35 -0.16 3.05 -1.88
N ALA A 36 -0.58 2.76 -0.65
CA ALA A 36 -0.72 1.38 -0.21
C ALA A 36 -1.75 0.65 -1.07
N VAL A 37 -2.90 1.26 -1.29
CA VAL A 37 -3.94 0.68 -2.12
C VAL A 37 -3.45 0.46 -3.54
N ASN A 38 -2.72 1.42 -4.07
CA ASN A 38 -2.18 1.30 -5.42
C ASN A 38 -1.22 0.11 -5.53
N GLN A 39 -0.37 -0.06 -4.54
CA GLN A 39 0.56 -1.19 -4.53
C GLN A 39 -0.19 -2.51 -4.48
N ILE A 40 -1.23 -2.58 -3.67
CA ILE A 40 -2.05 -3.79 -3.57
C ILE A 40 -2.71 -4.08 -4.93
N ASN A 41 -3.24 -3.05 -5.57
CA ASN A 41 -3.88 -3.22 -6.87
C ASN A 41 -2.89 -3.73 -7.93
N ILE A 42 -1.70 -3.17 -7.93
CA ILE A 42 -0.68 -3.62 -8.88
C ILE A 42 -0.35 -5.10 -8.65
N PHE A 43 -0.21 -5.47 -7.39
CA PHE A 43 0.10 -6.84 -7.03
C PHE A 43 -1.00 -7.80 -7.51
N ILE A 44 -2.25 -7.43 -7.27
CA ILE A 44 -3.39 -8.25 -7.67
C ILE A 44 -3.48 -8.35 -9.19
N LYS A 45 -3.30 -7.24 -9.88
CA LYS A 45 -3.36 -7.22 -11.34
C LYS A 45 -2.27 -8.10 -11.94
N SER A 46 -1.10 -8.05 -11.38
CA SER A 46 0.01 -8.87 -11.85
C SER A 46 -0.35 -10.35 -11.76
N LYS A 47 -0.93 -10.75 -10.65
CA LYS A 47 -1.33 -12.14 -10.49
C LYS A 47 -2.47 -12.52 -11.43
N LYS A 48 -3.42 -11.62 -11.61
CA LYS A 48 -4.53 -11.88 -12.51
C LYS A 48 -4.05 -12.06 -13.93
N ASN A 49 -3.12 -11.26 -14.36
CA ASN A 49 -2.59 -11.37 -15.70
C ASN A 49 -2.00 -12.75 -15.95
N LEU A 50 -1.33 -13.29 -14.95
CA LEU A 50 -0.73 -14.59 -15.08
C LEU A 50 -1.78 -15.70 -15.19
N SER A 51 -2.87 -15.54 -14.48
CA SER A 51 -3.89 -16.59 -14.46
C SER A 51 -4.89 -16.46 -15.59
N CYS A 52 -4.96 -15.34 -16.20
CA CYS A 52 -5.97 -15.05 -17.15
C CYS A 52 -5.74 -15.67 -18.48
N LYS A 53 -5.02 -16.08 -18.78
CA LYS A 53 -5.06 -16.59 -20.01
C LYS A 53 -5.09 -16.96 -20.54
#